data_c6e8eb78feae53b5940c3e09d88d71a7
#
_entry.id   c6e8eb78feae53b5940c3e09d88d71a7
#
_cell.length_a   1.000
_cell.length_b   1.000
_cell.length_c   1.000
_cell.angle_alpha   90.00
_cell.angle_beta   90.00
_cell.angle_gamma   90.00
#
_symmetry.space_group_name_H-M   'P 1'
#
loop_
_entity.id
_entity.type
_entity.pdbx_description
1 polymer ?
#
loop_
_entity_poly.entity_id
_entity_poly.type
_entity_poly.pdbx_seq_one_letter_code
_entity_poly.pdbx_strand_id
1 'polypeptide(L)'
;VGSEMCIRDSYDVVSEGSNQYIVMEYVDGVTLKEYMKEHKLSLNTVLEIAVRLADALQHAHSHNIIHCDIKPQNILIDKNMNPKIADFGIAKMVTNQTMVYSKSVMGSVHYISPEQACGGKITASSDVYSLGIVLFEMLTGEVPYVGTTAVSVAMMHVEKPVPQLKDYMDNVPEGMQEIMNKALAKRCEDRYANALSLIHI
;
A
#
# COMPACT_ATOMS: atom_id res chain seq x y z
N VAL A 1 7.58 24.93 -9.65
CA VAL A 1 6.27 24.48 -9.17
C VAL A 1 6.57 23.28 -8.30
N GLY A 2 6.62 23.46 -6.97
CA GLY A 2 6.95 22.40 -6.04
C GLY A 2 5.84 21.36 -6.08
N SER A 3 6.18 20.15 -6.50
CA SER A 3 5.35 19.00 -6.17
C SER A 3 5.48 18.84 -4.65
N GLU A 4 4.45 19.18 -3.90
CA GLU A 4 4.36 18.76 -2.51
C GLU A 4 4.34 17.24 -2.55
N MET A 5 5.48 16.65 -2.21
CA MET A 5 5.64 15.20 -2.25
C MET A 5 4.62 14.58 -1.30
N CYS A 6 3.85 13.62 -1.80
CA CYS A 6 2.87 12.88 -1.01
C CYS A 6 3.58 11.85 -0.09
N ILE A 7 4.69 12.27 0.52
CA ILE A 7 5.48 11.54 1.52
C ILE A 7 5.53 12.41 2.77
N ARG A 8 5.25 11.79 3.92
CA ARG A 8 5.38 12.46 5.21
C ARG A 8 6.85 12.62 5.57
N ASP A 9 7.29 13.84 5.81
CA ASP A 9 8.69 14.15 6.13
C ASP A 9 9.07 13.69 7.55
N SER A 10 10.28 13.15 7.70
CA SER A 10 10.93 12.91 8.99
C SER A 10 12.04 13.93 9.16
N TYR A 11 11.96 14.76 10.21
CA TYR A 11 12.88 15.89 10.41
C TYR A 11 14.10 15.52 11.23
N ASP A 12 13.94 14.67 12.25
CA ASP A 12 15.02 14.34 13.18
C ASP A 12 14.77 13.04 13.94
N VAL A 13 15.84 12.47 14.49
CA VAL A 13 15.78 11.34 15.42
C VAL A 13 16.50 11.75 16.70
N VAL A 14 15.75 11.88 17.79
CA VAL A 14 16.26 12.33 19.09
C VAL A 14 16.32 11.14 20.05
N SER A 15 17.44 11.01 20.76
CA SER A 15 17.63 10.01 21.81
C SER A 15 17.67 10.70 23.18
N GLU A 16 16.77 10.29 24.08
CA GLU A 16 16.73 10.78 25.46
C GLU A 16 16.72 9.59 26.44
N GLY A 17 17.86 9.35 27.06
CA GLY A 17 18.06 8.17 27.90
C GLY A 17 17.93 6.86 27.11
N SER A 18 16.99 6.00 27.50
CA SER A 18 16.67 4.74 26.80
C SER A 18 15.62 4.91 25.69
N ASN A 19 15.04 6.09 25.54
CA ASN A 19 13.97 6.36 24.60
C ASN A 19 14.53 6.98 23.33
N GLN A 20 13.97 6.58 22.18
CA GLN A 20 14.22 7.20 20.88
C GLN A 20 12.92 7.79 20.36
N TYR A 21 13.00 9.01 19.84
CA TYR A 21 11.88 9.77 19.29
C TYR A 21 12.18 10.10 17.83
N ILE A 22 11.20 9.95 16.96
CA ILE A 22 11.27 10.42 15.58
C ILE A 22 10.42 11.70 15.49
N VAL A 23 11.06 12.81 15.13
CA VAL A 23 10.36 14.08 14.86
C VAL A 23 9.95 14.10 13.40
N MET A 24 8.66 14.24 13.14
CA MET A 24 8.14 14.17 11.78
C MET A 24 7.07 15.23 11.53
N GLU A 25 6.77 15.47 10.27
CA GLU A 25 5.71 16.37 9.83
C GLU A 25 4.38 16.03 10.53
N TYR A 26 3.72 17.05 11.06
CA TYR A 26 2.34 16.90 11.52
C TYR A 26 1.37 17.06 10.34
N VAL A 27 0.64 16.01 10.03
CA VAL A 27 -0.42 16.02 9.01
C VAL A 27 -1.76 16.16 9.72
N ASP A 28 -2.44 17.28 9.51
CA ASP A 28 -3.78 17.54 10.06
C ASP A 28 -4.83 16.80 9.22
N GLY A 29 -5.09 15.56 9.60
CA GLY A 29 -5.97 14.67 8.86
C GLY A 29 -6.18 13.34 9.58
N VAL A 30 -6.67 12.35 8.83
CA VAL A 30 -6.95 10.99 9.30
C VAL A 30 -6.27 9.97 8.41
N THR A 31 -6.17 8.71 8.85
CA THR A 31 -5.69 7.66 7.98
C THR A 31 -6.71 7.36 6.87
N LEU A 32 -6.24 6.92 5.70
CA LEU A 32 -7.14 6.47 4.63
C LEU A 32 -8.07 5.35 5.12
N LYS A 33 -7.60 4.50 6.06
CA LYS A 33 -8.42 3.45 6.66
C LYS A 33 -9.59 4.00 7.47
N GLU A 34 -9.36 5.03 8.26
CA GLU A 34 -10.41 5.72 9.03
C GLU A 34 -11.37 6.44 8.09
N TYR A 35 -10.84 7.14 7.09
CA TYR A 35 -11.64 7.85 6.10
C TYR A 35 -12.61 6.91 5.36
N MET A 36 -12.12 5.76 4.88
CA MET A 36 -12.95 4.76 4.17
C MET A 36 -14.03 4.10 5.04
N LYS A 37 -13.89 4.09 6.37
CA LYS A 37 -14.94 3.57 7.26
C LYS A 37 -16.17 4.47 7.30
N GLU A 38 -15.96 5.78 7.17
CA GLU A 38 -17.02 6.79 7.30
C GLU A 38 -17.53 7.26 5.95
N HIS A 39 -16.72 7.10 4.88
CA HIS A 39 -17.02 7.66 3.57
C HIS A 39 -16.80 6.64 2.45
N LYS A 40 -17.80 6.49 1.59
CA LYS A 40 -17.61 5.79 0.31
C LYS A 40 -16.92 6.72 -0.67
N LEU A 41 -15.79 6.30 -1.22
CA LEU A 41 -15.03 7.08 -2.19
C LEU A 41 -15.73 7.09 -3.56
N SER A 42 -15.73 8.24 -4.23
CA SER A 42 -16.08 8.30 -5.65
C SER A 42 -14.94 7.74 -6.50
N LEU A 43 -15.24 7.25 -7.71
CA LEU A 43 -14.21 6.78 -8.63
C LEU A 43 -13.13 7.84 -8.89
N ASN A 44 -13.53 9.10 -9.11
CA ASN A 44 -12.58 10.18 -9.34
C ASN A 44 -11.64 10.38 -8.15
N THR A 45 -12.18 10.37 -6.93
CA THR A 45 -11.38 10.48 -5.70
C THR A 45 -10.41 9.30 -5.55
N VAL A 46 -10.85 8.08 -5.86
CA VAL A 46 -10.00 6.88 -5.85
C VAL A 46 -8.83 7.05 -6.83
N LEU A 47 -9.11 7.48 -8.06
CA LEU A 47 -8.09 7.68 -9.08
C LEU A 47 -7.11 8.80 -8.69
N GLU A 48 -7.59 9.94 -8.19
CA GLU A 48 -6.74 11.03 -7.72
C GLU A 48 -5.79 10.60 -6.59
N ILE A 49 -6.30 9.86 -5.61
CA ILE A 49 -5.48 9.31 -4.53
C ILE A 49 -4.46 8.32 -5.10
N ALA A 50 -4.88 7.40 -5.97
CA ALA A 50 -4.00 6.39 -6.56
C ALA A 50 -2.86 7.01 -7.37
N VAL A 51 -3.14 8.04 -8.18
CA VAL A 51 -2.14 8.80 -8.95
C VAL A 51 -1.08 9.38 -8.02
N ARG A 52 -1.50 10.10 -6.99
CA ARG A 52 -0.59 10.75 -6.04
C ARG A 52 0.25 9.75 -5.25
N LEU A 53 -0.34 8.61 -4.84
CA LEU A 53 0.40 7.54 -4.17
C LEU A 53 1.42 6.87 -5.09
N ALA A 54 1.07 6.66 -6.36
CA ALA A 54 1.97 6.10 -7.35
C ALA A 54 3.16 7.04 -7.63
N ASP A 55 2.93 8.36 -7.72
CA ASP A 55 3.98 9.37 -7.84
C ASP A 55 4.93 9.35 -6.64
N ALA A 56 4.39 9.31 -5.42
CA ALA A 56 5.18 9.25 -4.19
C ALA A 56 6.05 8.00 -4.13
N LEU A 57 5.48 6.83 -4.45
CA LEU A 57 6.23 5.58 -4.50
C LEU A 57 7.30 5.60 -5.59
N GLN A 58 7.00 6.14 -6.77
CA GLN A 58 7.98 6.26 -7.83
C GLN A 58 9.17 7.15 -7.41
N HIS A 59 8.88 8.24 -6.69
CA HIS A 59 9.94 9.09 -6.13
C HIS A 59 10.83 8.31 -5.15
N ALA A 60 10.25 7.59 -4.19
CA ALA A 60 11.00 6.75 -3.25
C ALA A 60 11.82 5.66 -3.98
N HIS A 61 11.22 4.98 -4.95
CA HIS A 61 11.87 3.92 -5.72
C HIS A 61 13.06 4.45 -6.54
N SER A 62 12.98 5.68 -7.09
CA SER A 62 14.08 6.31 -7.80
C SER A 62 15.29 6.60 -6.90
N HIS A 63 15.08 6.66 -5.59
CA HIS A 63 16.12 6.79 -4.56
C HIS A 63 16.49 5.44 -3.91
N ASN A 64 16.07 4.31 -4.51
CA ASN A 64 16.28 2.95 -4.00
C ASN A 64 15.66 2.69 -2.62
N ILE A 65 14.58 3.39 -2.30
CA ILE A 65 13.82 3.20 -1.06
C ILE A 65 12.54 2.43 -1.40
N ILE A 66 12.35 1.26 -0.77
CA ILE A 66 11.16 0.44 -0.90
C ILE A 66 10.40 0.54 0.42
N HIS A 67 9.09 0.79 0.35
CA HIS A 67 8.28 1.02 1.54
C HIS A 67 7.99 -0.27 2.33
N CYS A 68 7.69 -1.36 1.65
CA CYS A 68 7.44 -2.71 2.20
C CYS A 68 6.19 -2.88 3.07
N ASP A 69 5.45 -1.83 3.41
CA ASP A 69 4.26 -1.87 4.28
C ASP A 69 3.17 -0.87 3.82
N ILE A 70 2.92 -0.80 2.51
CA ILE A 70 1.85 0.03 1.94
C ILE A 70 0.50 -0.56 2.35
N LYS A 71 -0.29 0.25 3.05
CA LYS A 71 -1.64 -0.07 3.53
C LYS A 71 -2.38 1.20 3.91
N PRO A 72 -3.72 1.21 3.98
CA PRO A 72 -4.48 2.42 4.27
C PRO A 72 -4.19 3.05 5.66
N GLN A 73 -3.68 2.28 6.62
CA GLN A 73 -3.27 2.80 7.92
C GLN A 73 -2.00 3.66 7.85
N ASN A 74 -1.14 3.42 6.84
CA ASN A 74 0.10 4.15 6.61
C ASN A 74 -0.05 5.25 5.55
N ILE A 75 -1.28 5.56 5.15
CA ILE A 75 -1.63 6.64 4.24
C ILE A 75 -2.49 7.64 5.00
N LEU A 76 -1.99 8.87 5.16
CA LEU A 76 -2.71 9.97 5.78
C LEU A 76 -3.42 10.77 4.69
N ILE A 77 -4.65 11.18 4.97
CA ILE A 77 -5.43 12.07 4.09
C ILE A 77 -5.63 13.38 4.83
N ASP A 78 -5.09 14.47 4.30
CA ASP A 78 -5.26 15.80 4.89
C ASP A 78 -6.67 16.38 4.61
N LYS A 79 -6.97 17.55 5.18
CA LYS A 79 -8.26 18.25 5.00
C LYS A 79 -8.57 18.62 3.56
N ASN A 80 -7.57 18.66 2.67
CA ASN A 80 -7.70 18.97 1.26
C ASN A 80 -7.75 17.72 0.37
N MET A 81 -7.90 16.54 0.98
CA MET A 81 -7.87 15.23 0.30
C MET A 81 -6.52 14.88 -0.35
N ASN A 82 -5.42 15.45 0.15
CA ASN A 82 -4.09 15.07 -0.31
C ASN A 82 -3.60 13.86 0.48
N PRO A 83 -3.25 12.75 -0.19
CA PRO A 83 -2.66 11.60 0.48
C PRO A 83 -1.19 11.86 0.78
N LYS A 84 -0.72 11.38 1.95
CA LYS A 84 0.70 11.33 2.31
C LYS A 84 1.04 9.94 2.82
N ILE A 85 2.04 9.31 2.22
CA ILE A 85 2.58 8.03 2.69
C ILE A 85 3.42 8.28 3.93
N ALA A 86 3.12 7.57 5.00
CA ALA A 86 3.80 7.64 6.29
C ALA A 86 4.45 6.29 6.62
N ASP A 87 5.40 6.30 7.56
CA ASP A 87 6.00 5.11 8.14
C ASP A 87 6.68 4.20 7.09
N PHE A 88 7.53 4.79 6.24
CA PHE A 88 8.47 4.04 5.42
C PHE A 88 9.17 3.02 6.29
N GLY A 89 8.98 1.74 5.99
CA GLY A 89 9.29 0.55 6.79
C GLY A 89 10.65 0.49 7.51
N ILE A 90 10.92 1.49 8.33
CA ILE A 90 12.13 1.65 9.16
C ILE A 90 12.35 0.42 10.05
N ALA A 91 11.30 -0.34 10.33
CA ALA A 91 11.36 -1.58 11.13
C ALA A 91 11.68 -2.86 10.34
N LYS A 92 11.72 -2.79 8.99
CA LYS A 92 11.99 -3.96 8.13
C LYS A 92 13.29 -3.82 7.33
N MET A 93 14.28 -3.09 7.84
CA MET A 93 15.63 -3.23 7.31
C MET A 93 16.08 -4.68 7.53
N VAL A 94 15.90 -5.45 6.45
CA VAL A 94 16.60 -6.70 6.12
C VAL A 94 17.27 -7.40 7.30
N THR A 95 16.47 -7.94 8.20
CA THR A 95 16.93 -9.14 8.91
C THR A 95 16.36 -10.32 8.15
N ASN A 96 17.24 -11.18 7.62
CA ASN A 96 16.95 -12.49 7.04
C ASN A 96 16.32 -13.44 8.09
N GLN A 97 15.40 -12.94 8.91
CA GLN A 97 14.75 -13.72 9.94
C GLN A 97 13.28 -13.86 9.59
N THR A 98 12.86 -15.09 9.49
CA THR A 98 11.49 -15.60 9.46
C THR A 98 10.55 -14.65 10.17
N MET A 99 9.45 -14.20 9.50
CA MET A 99 8.42 -13.37 10.09
C MET A 99 7.96 -13.95 11.41
N VAL A 100 8.42 -13.37 12.52
CA VAL A 100 7.92 -13.71 13.85
C VAL A 100 6.55 -13.04 14.01
N TYR A 101 5.53 -13.86 14.08
CA TYR A 101 4.12 -13.46 14.19
C TYR A 101 3.85 -12.72 15.51
N SER A 102 3.95 -11.40 15.51
CA SER A 102 3.39 -10.57 16.59
C SER A 102 1.94 -10.16 16.27
N LYS A 103 1.12 -9.87 17.28
CA LYS A 103 -0.29 -9.47 17.12
C LYS A 103 -0.49 -8.24 16.21
N SER A 104 0.51 -7.39 16.02
CA SER A 104 0.50 -6.24 15.10
C SER A 104 0.55 -6.64 13.60
N VAL A 105 0.92 -7.88 13.28
CA VAL A 105 1.01 -8.41 11.91
C VAL A 105 -0.37 -8.69 11.32
N MET A 106 -1.42 -8.87 12.12
CA MET A 106 -2.72 -9.32 11.65
C MET A 106 -3.41 -8.33 10.67
N GLY A 107 -3.17 -7.02 10.83
CA GLY A 107 -3.70 -6.01 9.91
C GLY A 107 -2.89 -5.83 8.62
N SER A 108 -1.57 -6.01 8.68
CA SER A 108 -0.69 -5.81 7.53
C SER A 108 -0.71 -6.96 6.53
N VAL A 109 -1.13 -8.17 6.95
CA VAL A 109 -1.13 -9.35 6.09
C VAL A 109 -2.09 -9.24 4.91
N HIS A 110 -3.13 -8.40 5.01
CA HIS A 110 -4.08 -8.19 3.92
C HIS A 110 -3.50 -7.45 2.70
N TYR A 111 -2.34 -6.83 2.85
CA TYR A 111 -1.68 -6.01 1.80
C TYR A 111 -0.31 -6.58 1.40
N ILE A 112 0.08 -7.72 1.94
CA ILE A 112 1.38 -8.34 1.70
C ILE A 112 1.49 -8.84 0.26
N SER A 113 2.65 -8.66 -0.37
CA SER A 113 2.89 -9.24 -1.70
C SER A 113 3.22 -10.74 -1.60
N PRO A 114 2.99 -11.53 -2.67
CA PRO A 114 3.31 -12.96 -2.71
C PRO A 114 4.75 -13.26 -2.32
N GLU A 115 5.71 -12.49 -2.83
CA GLU A 115 7.12 -12.65 -2.51
C GLU A 115 7.44 -12.33 -1.05
N GLN A 116 6.77 -11.33 -0.45
CA GLN A 116 6.91 -11.07 0.99
C GLN A 116 6.35 -12.23 1.82
N ALA A 117 5.20 -12.80 1.42
CA ALA A 117 4.59 -13.94 2.09
C ALA A 117 5.49 -15.18 2.05
N CYS A 118 6.24 -15.38 0.96
CA CYS A 118 7.17 -16.50 0.78
C CYS A 118 8.59 -16.21 1.28
N GLY A 119 8.88 -15.03 1.84
CA GLY A 119 10.24 -14.65 2.25
C GLY A 119 11.20 -14.44 1.08
N GLY A 120 10.66 -14.12 -0.09
CA GLY A 120 11.42 -13.82 -1.29
C GLY A 120 12.04 -12.42 -1.31
N LYS A 121 12.68 -12.06 -2.42
CA LYS A 121 13.30 -10.75 -2.59
C LYS A 121 12.25 -9.67 -2.73
N ILE A 122 12.26 -8.69 -1.84
CA ILE A 122 11.39 -7.50 -1.87
C ILE A 122 11.97 -6.48 -2.86
N THR A 123 11.13 -5.90 -3.71
CA THR A 123 11.49 -4.92 -4.72
C THR A 123 10.41 -3.83 -4.83
N ALA A 124 10.63 -2.81 -5.65
CA ALA A 124 9.60 -1.82 -5.99
C ALA A 124 8.28 -2.44 -6.45
N SER A 125 8.34 -3.59 -7.13
CA SER A 125 7.17 -4.37 -7.56
C SER A 125 6.33 -4.90 -6.39
N SER A 126 6.91 -5.06 -5.19
CA SER A 126 6.18 -5.43 -3.97
C SER A 126 5.26 -4.29 -3.51
N ASP A 127 5.74 -3.04 -3.55
CA ASP A 127 4.93 -1.87 -3.24
C ASP A 127 3.82 -1.64 -4.28
N VAL A 128 4.09 -1.93 -5.57
CA VAL A 128 3.07 -1.89 -6.64
C VAL A 128 1.93 -2.87 -6.34
N TYR A 129 2.25 -4.08 -5.90
CA TYR A 129 1.24 -5.06 -5.50
C TYR A 129 0.40 -4.57 -4.32
N SER A 130 1.06 -4.08 -3.27
CA SER A 130 0.37 -3.56 -2.08
C SER A 130 -0.51 -2.34 -2.42
N LEU A 131 -0.04 -1.43 -3.29
CA LEU A 131 -0.86 -0.33 -3.81
C LEU A 131 -2.07 -0.84 -4.61
N GLY A 132 -1.91 -1.91 -5.39
CA GLY A 132 -3.01 -2.59 -6.07
C GLY A 132 -4.08 -3.12 -5.10
N ILE A 133 -3.69 -3.69 -3.96
CA ILE A 133 -4.64 -4.10 -2.90
C ILE A 133 -5.34 -2.89 -2.28
N VAL A 134 -4.62 -1.81 -2.01
CA VAL A 134 -5.22 -0.55 -1.50
C VAL A 134 -6.23 0.02 -2.51
N LEU A 135 -5.89 0.03 -3.79
CA LEU A 135 -6.80 0.47 -4.86
C LEU A 135 -8.05 -0.42 -4.93
N PHE A 136 -7.90 -1.74 -4.84
CA PHE A 136 -9.02 -2.66 -4.77
C PHE A 136 -9.96 -2.32 -3.60
N GLU A 137 -9.40 -2.12 -2.40
CA GLU A 137 -10.19 -1.78 -1.21
C GLU A 137 -10.86 -0.40 -1.33
N MET A 138 -10.20 0.60 -1.90
CA MET A 138 -10.81 1.92 -2.16
C MET A 138 -12.02 1.82 -3.11
N LEU A 139 -11.96 0.95 -4.11
CA LEU A 139 -13.03 0.74 -5.09
C LEU A 139 -14.22 -0.03 -4.52
N THR A 140 -13.94 -1.10 -3.77
CA THR A 140 -14.94 -2.09 -3.35
C THR A 140 -15.41 -1.91 -1.91
N GLY A 141 -14.61 -1.25 -1.06
CA GLY A 141 -14.80 -1.18 0.39
C GLY A 141 -14.29 -2.40 1.15
N GLU A 142 -13.77 -3.42 0.46
CA GLU A 142 -13.36 -4.70 1.04
C GLU A 142 -11.94 -5.09 0.58
N VAL A 143 -11.25 -5.87 1.41
CA VAL A 143 -9.98 -6.49 1.00
C VAL A 143 -10.25 -7.78 0.21
N PRO A 144 -9.43 -8.11 -0.83
CA PRO A 144 -9.73 -9.24 -1.71
C PRO A 144 -9.55 -10.61 -1.05
N TYR A 145 -8.75 -10.70 0.01
CA TYR A 145 -8.46 -11.97 0.66
C TYR A 145 -8.70 -11.87 2.17
N VAL A 146 -9.63 -12.70 2.65
CA VAL A 146 -10.03 -12.78 4.06
C VAL A 146 -9.92 -14.24 4.52
N GLY A 147 -9.32 -14.45 5.67
CA GLY A 147 -9.12 -15.78 6.26
C GLY A 147 -9.11 -15.72 7.79
N THR A 148 -9.14 -16.88 8.41
CA THR A 148 -9.20 -17.02 9.87
C THR A 148 -7.86 -16.79 10.56
N THR A 149 -6.75 -16.89 9.82
CA THR A 149 -5.39 -16.70 10.35
C THR A 149 -4.56 -15.85 9.39
N ALA A 150 -3.54 -15.16 9.90
CA ALA A 150 -2.60 -14.41 9.08
C ALA A 150 -1.91 -15.29 8.02
N VAL A 151 -1.59 -16.54 8.38
CA VAL A 151 -0.98 -17.51 7.44
C VAL A 151 -1.94 -17.83 6.30
N SER A 152 -3.21 -18.09 6.59
CA SER A 152 -4.20 -18.40 5.55
C SER A 152 -4.40 -17.22 4.59
N VAL A 153 -4.40 -15.97 5.09
CA VAL A 153 -4.49 -14.77 4.23
C VAL A 153 -3.22 -14.62 3.39
N ALA A 154 -2.03 -14.79 3.99
CA ALA A 154 -0.76 -14.73 3.25
C ALA A 154 -0.72 -15.75 2.10
N MET A 155 -1.15 -16.99 2.35
CA MET A 155 -1.23 -18.04 1.32
C MET A 155 -2.23 -17.70 0.21
N MET A 156 -3.33 -17.00 0.52
CA MET A 156 -4.27 -16.54 -0.51
C MET A 156 -3.62 -15.53 -1.47
N HIS A 157 -2.74 -14.65 -0.99
CA HIS A 157 -1.98 -13.76 -1.87
C HIS A 157 -1.08 -14.52 -2.84
N VAL A 158 -0.56 -15.68 -2.43
CA VAL A 158 0.30 -16.53 -3.27
C VAL A 158 -0.52 -17.36 -4.26
N GLU A 159 -1.60 -18.00 -3.81
CA GLU A 159 -2.25 -19.09 -4.54
C GLU A 159 -3.54 -18.68 -5.26
N LYS A 160 -4.35 -17.78 -4.65
CA LYS A 160 -5.66 -17.44 -5.22
C LYS A 160 -5.52 -16.55 -6.45
N PRO A 161 -6.39 -16.72 -7.45
CA PRO A 161 -6.43 -15.84 -8.62
C PRO A 161 -6.70 -14.38 -8.20
N VAL A 162 -6.40 -13.46 -9.11
CA VAL A 162 -6.77 -12.05 -8.94
C VAL A 162 -8.29 -11.94 -8.87
N PRO A 163 -8.85 -11.23 -7.87
CA PRO A 163 -10.29 -11.09 -7.70
C PRO A 163 -10.91 -10.32 -8.87
N GLN A 164 -12.13 -10.69 -9.22
CA GLN A 164 -12.87 -9.99 -10.26
C GLN A 164 -13.70 -8.86 -9.63
N LEU A 165 -13.48 -7.62 -10.06
CA LEU A 165 -14.21 -6.45 -9.54
C LEU A 165 -15.72 -6.57 -9.68
N LYS A 166 -16.21 -7.23 -10.74
CA LYS A 166 -17.64 -7.48 -10.95
C LYS A 166 -18.31 -8.29 -9.84
N ASP A 167 -17.55 -9.02 -9.03
CA ASP A 167 -18.06 -9.81 -7.91
C ASP A 167 -18.28 -8.93 -6.67
N TYR A 168 -17.80 -7.66 -6.70
CA TYR A 168 -17.82 -6.70 -5.59
C TYR A 168 -18.56 -5.39 -5.90
N MET A 169 -18.71 -5.06 -7.18
CA MET A 169 -19.36 -3.82 -7.60
C MET A 169 -20.11 -3.99 -8.93
N ASP A 170 -21.29 -3.36 -9.03
CA ASP A 170 -22.17 -3.51 -10.21
C ASP A 170 -21.61 -2.85 -11.48
N ASN A 171 -20.95 -1.71 -11.33
CA ASN A 171 -20.42 -0.91 -12.45
C ASN A 171 -18.89 -0.85 -12.38
N VAL A 172 -18.23 -1.80 -13.02
CA VAL A 172 -16.77 -1.81 -13.14
C VAL A 172 -16.35 -0.84 -14.23
N PRO A 173 -15.50 0.19 -13.95
CA PRO A 173 -14.99 1.07 -14.98
C PRO A 173 -14.20 0.31 -16.04
N GLU A 174 -14.29 0.77 -17.30
CA GLU A 174 -13.53 0.17 -18.40
C GLU A 174 -12.03 0.19 -18.09
N GLY A 175 -11.32 -0.89 -18.40
CA GLY A 175 -9.89 -1.05 -18.13
C GLY A 175 -9.51 -1.32 -16.67
N MET A 176 -10.38 -1.06 -15.69
CA MET A 176 -10.02 -1.20 -14.27
C MET A 176 -9.68 -2.65 -13.89
N GLN A 177 -10.37 -3.64 -14.45
CA GLN A 177 -10.03 -5.04 -14.20
C GLN A 177 -8.66 -5.41 -14.78
N GLU A 178 -8.25 -4.83 -15.89
CA GLU A 178 -6.92 -5.06 -16.48
C GLU A 178 -5.82 -4.46 -15.59
N ILE A 179 -6.07 -3.27 -15.03
CA ILE A 179 -5.20 -2.64 -14.03
C ILE A 179 -5.01 -3.60 -12.84
N MET A 180 -6.11 -4.12 -12.29
CA MET A 180 -6.08 -5.05 -11.17
C MET A 180 -5.32 -6.34 -11.52
N ASN A 181 -5.61 -6.94 -12.68
CA ASN A 181 -4.96 -8.16 -13.12
C ASN A 181 -3.44 -7.99 -13.18
N LYS A 182 -2.97 -6.85 -13.69
CA LYS A 182 -1.54 -6.57 -13.82
C LYS A 182 -0.90 -6.16 -12.51
N ALA A 183 -1.52 -5.28 -11.72
CA ALA A 183 -0.98 -4.86 -10.43
C ALA A 183 -0.88 -6.02 -9.43
N LEU A 184 -1.87 -6.92 -9.43
CA LEU A 184 -1.99 -8.06 -8.52
C LEU A 184 -1.47 -9.39 -9.12
N ALA A 185 -0.73 -9.33 -10.22
CA ALA A 185 -0.07 -10.49 -10.78
C ALA A 185 0.85 -11.15 -9.74
N LYS A 186 0.90 -12.49 -9.72
CA LYS A 186 1.62 -13.24 -8.67
C LYS A 186 3.13 -13.13 -8.85
N ARG A 187 3.62 -13.15 -10.08
CA ARG A 187 5.02 -13.00 -10.41
C ARG A 187 5.36 -11.50 -10.55
N CYS A 188 6.48 -11.09 -9.99
CA CYS A 188 6.90 -9.69 -10.00
C CYS A 188 7.08 -9.13 -11.43
N GLU A 189 7.59 -9.98 -12.35
CA GLU A 189 7.84 -9.61 -13.75
C GLU A 189 6.58 -9.40 -14.59
N ASP A 190 5.44 -9.93 -14.14
CA ASP A 190 4.14 -9.77 -14.84
C ASP A 190 3.42 -8.49 -14.38
N ARG A 191 3.94 -7.80 -13.35
CA ARG A 191 3.38 -6.53 -12.83
C ARG A 191 3.85 -5.33 -13.63
N TYR A 192 3.38 -4.16 -13.24
CA TYR A 192 3.92 -2.89 -13.73
C TYR A 192 5.38 -2.75 -13.33
N ALA A 193 6.21 -2.28 -14.26
CA ALA A 193 7.65 -2.11 -14.04
C ALA A 193 7.96 -1.04 -12.96
N ASN A 194 7.06 -0.09 -12.79
CA ASN A 194 7.15 0.96 -11.77
C ASN A 194 5.76 1.44 -11.35
N ALA A 195 5.68 2.18 -10.26
CA ALA A 195 4.40 2.63 -9.69
C ALA A 195 3.62 3.57 -10.64
N LEU A 196 4.30 4.46 -11.36
CA LEU A 196 3.67 5.36 -12.34
C LEU A 196 3.01 4.61 -13.50
N SER A 197 3.60 3.50 -13.94
CA SER A 197 3.00 2.72 -15.03
C SER A 197 1.64 2.12 -14.69
N LEU A 198 1.26 2.07 -13.40
CA LEU A 198 -0.05 1.64 -12.96
C LEU A 198 -1.16 2.63 -13.34
N ILE A 199 -0.83 3.91 -13.47
CA ILE A 199 -1.79 5.00 -13.69
C ILE A 199 -1.76 5.55 -15.13
N HIS A 200 -0.78 5.15 -15.94
CA HIS A 200 -0.68 5.54 -17.36
C HIS A 200 -1.33 4.45 -18.24
N ILE A 201 -2.68 4.43 -18.24
CA ILE A 201 -3.48 3.60 -19.15
C ILE A 201 -4.40 4.46 -19.97
#